data_bb25fd2dd78479bf712baaec57b21277
#
_entry.id   bb25fd2dd78479bf712baaec57b21277
#
_cell.length_a   1.000
_cell.length_b   1.000
_cell.length_c   1.000
_cell.angle_alpha   90.00
_cell.angle_beta   90.00
_cell.angle_gamma   90.00
#
_symmetry.space_group_name_H-M   'P 1'
#
loop_
_entity.id
_entity.type
_entity.pdbx_description
1 polymer ?
#
loop_
_entity_poly.entity_id
_entity_poly.type
_entity_poly.pdbx_seq_one_letter_code
_entity_poly.pdbx_strand_id
1 'polypeptide(L)'
;MKNKSWLYILLFVLIGVIVVGVLIYKNFHYYEKKLTVEKIDNYLNENNYDQKILKKEIEFDSKTGEYFARVVFKDEPNNFYEIISESDSNKVKVYGYHDGVEIVDKNKGKYITEYSYKISK
;
A
#
# COMPACT_ATOMS: atom_id res chain seq x y z
N MET A 1 -44.03 -3.44 -29.76
CA MET A 1 -43.30 -2.23 -30.07
C MET A 1 -42.96 -1.40 -28.85
N LYS A 2 -43.94 -1.11 -28.00
CA LYS A 2 -43.65 -0.44 -26.74
C LYS A 2 -42.66 -1.20 -25.89
N ASN A 3 -42.69 -2.55 -25.97
CA ASN A 3 -41.80 -3.40 -25.21
C ASN A 3 -40.32 -3.24 -25.60
N LYS A 4 -40.04 -2.96 -26.88
CA LYS A 4 -38.66 -2.77 -27.33
C LYS A 4 -38.06 -1.47 -26.80
N SER A 5 -38.83 -0.39 -26.79
CA SER A 5 -38.37 0.88 -26.22
C SER A 5 -38.05 0.76 -24.74
N TRP A 6 -38.88 0.01 -24.03
CA TRP A 6 -38.71 -0.21 -22.62
C TRP A 6 -37.43 -1.01 -22.33
N LEU A 7 -37.13 -2.02 -23.17
CA LEU A 7 -35.91 -2.80 -23.07
C LEU A 7 -34.68 -1.94 -23.29
N TYR A 8 -34.71 -1.02 -24.24
CA TYR A 8 -33.56 -0.12 -24.46
C TYR A 8 -33.34 0.81 -23.29
N ILE A 9 -34.40 1.30 -22.67
CA ILE A 9 -34.29 2.15 -21.47
C ILE A 9 -33.69 1.37 -20.32
N LEU A 10 -34.15 0.13 -20.11
CA LEU A 10 -33.57 -0.74 -19.05
C LEU A 10 -32.09 -1.01 -19.29
N LEU A 11 -31.72 -1.30 -20.53
CA LEU A 11 -30.33 -1.56 -20.89
C LEU A 11 -29.46 -0.33 -20.62
N PHE A 12 -29.96 0.84 -21.00
CA PHE A 12 -29.24 2.11 -20.79
C PHE A 12 -29.04 2.40 -19.31
N VAL A 13 -30.07 2.19 -18.49
CA VAL A 13 -29.98 2.36 -17.02
C VAL A 13 -28.96 1.38 -16.43
N LEU A 14 -29.00 0.14 -16.88
CA LEU A 14 -28.05 -0.89 -16.40
C LEU A 14 -26.60 -0.49 -16.69
N ILE A 15 -26.33 -0.03 -17.91
CA ILE A 15 -24.99 0.43 -18.29
C ILE A 15 -24.59 1.62 -17.43
N GLY A 16 -25.49 2.55 -17.17
CA GLY A 16 -25.23 3.71 -16.32
C GLY A 16 -24.83 3.31 -14.91
N VAL A 17 -25.54 2.34 -14.33
CA VAL A 17 -25.24 1.84 -12.98
C VAL A 17 -23.84 1.20 -12.93
N ILE A 18 -23.50 0.41 -13.94
CA ILE A 18 -22.18 -0.24 -14.02
C ILE A 18 -21.08 0.82 -14.11
N VAL A 19 -21.25 1.82 -14.95
CA VAL A 19 -20.25 2.90 -15.13
C VAL A 19 -20.03 3.65 -13.81
N VAL A 20 -21.11 4.03 -13.13
CA VAL A 20 -21.04 4.73 -11.86
C VAL A 20 -20.32 3.87 -10.81
N GLY A 21 -20.66 2.58 -10.75
CA GLY A 21 -20.02 1.65 -9.83
C GLY A 21 -18.52 1.54 -10.04
N VAL A 22 -18.10 1.47 -11.31
CA VAL A 22 -16.67 1.39 -11.65
C VAL A 22 -15.95 2.68 -11.24
N LEU A 23 -16.57 3.84 -11.48
CA LEU A 23 -15.98 5.13 -11.12
C LEU A 23 -15.82 5.26 -9.59
N ILE A 24 -16.82 4.85 -8.83
CA ILE A 24 -16.77 4.88 -7.37
C ILE A 24 -15.65 3.96 -6.86
N TYR A 25 -15.57 2.76 -7.41
CA TYR A 25 -14.55 1.78 -7.03
C TYR A 25 -13.14 2.31 -7.27
N LYS A 26 -12.89 2.87 -8.45
CA LYS A 26 -11.58 3.45 -8.79
C LYS A 26 -11.22 4.62 -7.87
N ASN A 27 -12.19 5.46 -7.59
CA ASN A 27 -11.98 6.63 -6.74
C ASN A 27 -11.64 6.22 -5.31
N PHE A 28 -12.32 5.20 -4.79
CA PHE A 28 -12.08 4.66 -3.45
C PHE A 28 -10.67 4.08 -3.35
N HIS A 29 -10.24 3.28 -4.32
CA HIS A 29 -8.88 2.71 -4.34
C HIS A 29 -7.82 3.79 -4.45
N TYR A 30 -8.04 4.79 -5.28
CA TYR A 30 -7.11 5.91 -5.42
C TYR A 30 -6.95 6.64 -4.09
N TYR A 31 -8.04 6.87 -3.38
CA TYR A 31 -8.03 7.57 -2.10
C TYR A 31 -7.27 6.78 -1.03
N GLU A 32 -7.50 5.47 -0.95
CA GLU A 32 -6.77 4.61 -0.01
C GLU A 32 -5.27 4.60 -0.28
N LYS A 33 -4.89 4.47 -1.54
CA LYS A 33 -3.48 4.53 -1.94
C LYS A 33 -2.85 5.84 -1.54
N LYS A 34 -3.54 6.95 -1.78
CA LYS A 34 -3.05 8.27 -1.44
C LYS A 34 -2.82 8.43 0.06
N LEU A 35 -3.75 7.97 0.88
CA LEU A 35 -3.62 8.03 2.34
C LEU A 35 -2.44 7.20 2.83
N THR A 36 -2.28 6.01 2.29
CA THR A 36 -1.16 5.13 2.64
C THR A 36 0.18 5.77 2.29
N VAL A 37 0.28 6.32 1.09
CA VAL A 37 1.50 6.99 0.64
C VAL A 37 1.83 8.17 1.54
N GLU A 38 0.84 8.97 1.91
CA GLU A 38 1.04 10.10 2.81
C GLU A 38 1.57 9.67 4.18
N LYS A 39 0.99 8.62 4.75
CA LYS A 39 1.44 8.09 6.05
C LYS A 39 2.87 7.57 5.99
N ILE A 40 3.20 6.85 4.95
CA ILE A 40 4.53 6.29 4.75
C ILE A 40 5.54 7.41 4.53
N ASP A 41 5.22 8.38 3.69
CA ASP A 41 6.10 9.52 3.41
C ASP A 41 6.33 10.36 4.68
N ASN A 42 5.30 10.55 5.49
CA ASN A 42 5.44 11.25 6.77
C ASN A 42 6.37 10.50 7.72
N TYR A 43 6.22 9.18 7.79
CA TYR A 43 7.09 8.33 8.60
C TYR A 43 8.55 8.46 8.16
N LEU A 44 8.80 8.36 6.87
CA LEU A 44 10.15 8.46 6.32
C LEU A 44 10.76 9.84 6.59
N ASN A 45 9.95 10.89 6.43
CA ASN A 45 10.37 12.26 6.64
C ASN A 45 10.70 12.53 8.11
N GLU A 46 9.83 12.10 9.04
CA GLU A 46 10.01 12.29 10.47
C GLU A 46 11.28 11.63 10.99
N ASN A 47 11.68 10.51 10.38
CA ASN A 47 12.88 9.79 10.77
C ASN A 47 14.10 10.15 9.93
N ASN A 48 13.97 11.11 9.02
CA ASN A 48 15.02 11.54 8.10
C ASN A 48 15.52 10.42 7.19
N TYR A 49 14.67 9.45 6.92
CA TYR A 49 14.99 8.31 6.04
C TYR A 49 14.80 8.64 4.56
N ASP A 50 14.01 9.67 4.26
CA ASP A 50 13.72 10.08 2.88
C ASP A 50 14.98 10.39 2.07
N GLN A 51 16.02 10.92 2.71
CA GLN A 51 17.29 11.24 2.07
C GLN A 51 18.17 10.00 1.84
N LYS A 52 17.84 8.89 2.50
CA LYS A 52 18.61 7.65 2.43
C LYS A 52 18.04 6.63 1.46
N ILE A 53 16.94 6.96 0.80
CA ILE A 53 16.23 6.05 -0.10
C ILE A 53 16.95 5.95 -1.43
N LEU A 54 17.28 4.73 -1.84
CA LEU A 54 17.80 4.43 -3.17
C LEU A 54 16.65 4.17 -4.15
N LYS A 55 15.64 3.42 -3.69
CA LYS A 55 14.48 3.05 -4.51
C LYS A 55 13.25 2.91 -3.63
N LYS A 56 12.12 3.41 -4.11
CA LYS A 56 10.82 3.28 -3.42
C LYS A 56 9.74 2.97 -4.44
N GLU A 57 8.98 1.91 -4.20
CA GLU A 57 7.84 1.53 -5.03
C GLU A 57 6.62 1.30 -4.15
N ILE A 58 5.46 1.74 -4.60
CA ILE A 58 4.20 1.48 -3.93
C ILE A 58 3.55 0.29 -4.61
N GLU A 59 3.21 -0.74 -3.82
CA GLU A 59 2.62 -1.97 -4.31
C GLU A 59 1.33 -2.27 -3.58
N PHE A 60 0.47 -3.05 -4.20
CA PHE A 60 -0.81 -3.48 -3.63
C PHE A 60 -0.71 -4.95 -3.23
N ASP A 61 -1.09 -5.25 -1.99
CA ASP A 61 -1.14 -6.64 -1.50
C ASP A 61 -2.58 -7.13 -1.61
N SER A 62 -2.82 -8.05 -2.54
CA SER A 62 -4.14 -8.60 -2.78
C SER A 62 -4.65 -9.47 -1.63
N LYS A 63 -3.75 -9.99 -0.80
CA LYS A 63 -4.13 -10.82 0.36
C LYS A 63 -4.73 -10.00 1.49
N THR A 64 -4.16 -8.84 1.76
CA THR A 64 -4.62 -7.95 2.82
C THR A 64 -5.54 -6.86 2.31
N GLY A 65 -5.51 -6.58 1.00
CA GLY A 65 -6.25 -5.47 0.40
C GLY A 65 -5.64 -4.11 0.70
N GLU A 66 -4.39 -4.07 1.12
CA GLU A 66 -3.72 -2.85 1.53
C GLU A 66 -2.53 -2.53 0.61
N TYR A 67 -2.21 -1.25 0.54
CA TYR A 67 -1.01 -0.78 -0.15
C TYR A 67 0.16 -0.73 0.83
N PHE A 68 1.36 -0.96 0.30
CA PHE A 68 2.57 -0.85 1.08
C PHE A 68 3.70 -0.28 0.21
N ALA A 69 4.76 0.19 0.85
CA ALA A 69 5.94 0.68 0.14
C ALA A 69 7.06 -0.34 0.25
N ARG A 70 7.67 -0.66 -0.88
CA ARG A 70 8.90 -1.44 -0.91
C ARG A 70 10.05 -0.47 -1.11
N VAL A 71 10.98 -0.45 -0.16
CA VAL A 71 12.05 0.55 -0.10
C VAL A 71 13.39 -0.13 0.00
N VAL A 72 14.36 0.38 -0.76
CA VAL A 72 15.76 0.01 -0.63
C VAL A 72 16.52 1.26 -0.20
N PHE A 73 17.33 1.14 0.85
CA PHE A 73 18.12 2.25 1.37
C PHE A 73 19.55 2.20 0.83
N LYS A 74 20.16 3.36 0.69
CA LYS A 74 21.50 3.51 0.10
C LYS A 74 22.58 2.79 0.91
N ASP A 75 22.43 2.76 2.23
CA ASP A 75 23.41 2.12 3.13
C ASP A 75 23.18 0.62 3.29
N GLU A 76 22.05 0.09 2.78
CA GLU A 76 21.76 -1.34 2.78
C GLU A 76 21.20 -1.78 1.43
N PRO A 77 21.98 -1.67 0.35
CA PRO A 77 21.47 -1.91 -1.01
C PRO A 77 21.08 -3.36 -1.28
N ASN A 78 21.52 -4.31 -0.47
CA ASN A 78 21.20 -5.73 -0.65
C ASN A 78 19.94 -6.15 0.11
N ASN A 79 19.37 -5.24 0.90
CA ASN A 79 18.15 -5.49 1.66
C ASN A 79 17.01 -4.68 1.07
N PHE A 80 15.78 -5.20 1.18
CA PHE A 80 14.62 -4.37 0.92
C PHE A 80 13.70 -4.38 2.12
N TYR A 81 12.91 -3.33 2.24
CA TYR A 81 12.01 -3.13 3.37
C TYR A 81 10.59 -2.94 2.85
N GLU A 82 9.64 -3.56 3.55
CA GLU A 82 8.22 -3.33 3.29
C GLU A 82 7.68 -2.47 4.42
N ILE A 83 7.21 -1.29 4.07
CA ILE A 83 6.66 -0.32 5.02
C ILE A 83 5.14 -0.36 4.89
N ILE A 84 4.47 -0.75 5.96
CA ILE A 84 3.03 -0.94 6.01
C ILE A 84 2.44 0.05 7.00
N SER A 85 1.46 0.85 6.56
CA SER A 85 0.74 1.72 7.47
C SER A 85 -0.45 0.99 8.05
N GLU A 86 -0.69 1.16 9.36
CA GLU A 86 -1.87 0.60 10.00
C GLU A 86 -3.07 1.51 9.70
N SER A 87 -4.19 0.90 9.32
CA SER A 87 -5.39 1.66 8.94
C SER A 87 -6.02 2.41 10.11
N ASP A 88 -5.87 1.88 11.33
CA ASP A 88 -6.53 2.41 12.52
C ASP A 88 -5.67 3.39 13.31
N SER A 89 -4.42 3.61 12.91
CA SER A 89 -3.52 4.47 13.65
C SER A 89 -2.50 5.11 12.71
N ASN A 90 -1.71 6.05 13.25
CA ASN A 90 -0.62 6.67 12.49
C ASN A 90 0.66 5.85 12.56
N LYS A 91 0.58 4.66 13.12
CA LYS A 91 1.76 3.79 13.27
C LYS A 91 2.07 3.07 11.97
N VAL A 92 3.34 2.84 11.77
CA VAL A 92 3.88 2.17 10.60
C VAL A 92 4.71 0.99 11.06
N LYS A 93 4.55 -0.14 10.37
CA LYS A 93 5.37 -1.33 10.58
C LYS A 93 6.38 -1.44 9.44
N VAL A 94 7.61 -1.77 9.78
CA VAL A 94 8.67 -1.96 8.78
C VAL A 94 9.24 -3.37 8.93
N TYR A 95 9.13 -4.14 7.86
CA TYR A 95 9.70 -5.49 7.77
C TYR A 95 10.88 -5.45 6.82
N GLY A 96 11.99 -6.08 7.21
CA GLY A 96 13.19 -6.15 6.38
C GLY A 96 13.38 -7.53 5.80
N TYR A 97 13.99 -7.59 4.61
CA TYR A 97 14.24 -8.84 3.89
C TYR A 97 15.64 -8.82 3.28
N HIS A 98 16.31 -9.96 3.37
CA HIS A 98 17.59 -10.19 2.73
C HIS A 98 17.51 -11.52 1.98
N ASP A 99 17.74 -11.50 0.67
CA ASP A 99 17.64 -12.68 -0.20
C ASP A 99 16.30 -13.42 -0.05
N GLY A 100 15.22 -12.67 0.14
CA GLY A 100 13.87 -13.22 0.28
C GLY A 100 13.53 -13.75 1.67
N VAL A 101 14.45 -13.65 2.63
CA VAL A 101 14.24 -14.11 4.00
C VAL A 101 14.04 -12.91 4.91
N GLU A 102 13.03 -12.97 5.76
CA GLU A 102 12.74 -11.88 6.69
C GLU A 102 13.87 -11.69 7.70
N ILE A 103 14.26 -10.44 7.91
CA ILE A 103 15.27 -10.06 8.89
C ILE A 103 14.56 -9.77 10.20
N VAL A 104 14.94 -10.49 11.26
CA VAL A 104 14.36 -10.28 12.59
C VAL A 104 15.33 -9.60 13.56
N ASP A 105 16.60 -9.52 13.20
CA ASP A 105 17.65 -8.92 14.01
C ASP A 105 17.93 -7.50 13.52
N LYS A 106 17.77 -6.50 14.39
CA LYS A 106 18.04 -5.10 14.06
C LYS A 106 19.49 -4.83 13.66
N ASN A 107 20.41 -5.68 14.09
CA ASN A 107 21.81 -5.54 13.69
C ASN A 107 22.02 -5.87 12.21
N LYS A 108 21.13 -6.67 11.63
CA LYS A 108 21.18 -7.05 10.22
C LYS A 108 20.24 -6.22 9.37
N GLY A 109 19.19 -5.66 9.97
CA GLY A 109 18.23 -4.80 9.30
C GLY A 109 17.96 -3.56 10.13
N LYS A 110 18.69 -2.52 9.86
CA LYS A 110 18.72 -1.27 10.64
C LYS A 110 17.37 -0.57 10.73
N TYR A 111 16.54 -0.71 9.69
CA TYR A 111 15.30 0.06 9.55
C TYR A 111 14.05 -0.66 10.03
N ILE A 112 14.14 -1.92 10.46
CA ILE A 112 12.97 -2.65 10.97
C ILE A 112 12.48 -2.02 12.27
N THR A 113 11.17 -2.07 12.50
CA THR A 113 10.58 -1.53 13.72
C THR A 113 10.60 -2.57 14.84
N GLU A 114 10.55 -2.10 16.08
CA GLU A 114 10.46 -2.97 17.25
C GLU A 114 9.20 -3.82 17.23
N TYR A 115 8.13 -3.27 16.69
CA TYR A 115 6.86 -3.97 16.59
C TYR A 115 7.01 -5.23 15.73
N SER A 116 7.65 -5.12 14.59
CA SER A 116 7.94 -6.24 13.71
C SER A 116 8.76 -7.30 14.43
N TYR A 117 9.78 -6.89 15.16
CA TYR A 117 10.63 -7.78 15.93
C TYR A 117 9.83 -8.56 16.99
N LYS A 118 8.93 -7.89 17.70
CA LYS A 118 8.11 -8.53 18.74
C LYS A 118 7.14 -9.55 18.16
N ILE A 119 6.56 -9.26 17.01
CA ILE A 119 5.62 -10.16 16.35
C ILE A 119 6.31 -11.45 15.90
N SER A 120 7.54 -11.35 15.43
CA SER A 120 8.27 -12.50 14.92
C SER A 120 8.70 -13.49 16.01
N LYS A 121 8.49 -13.14 17.25
CA LYS A 121 8.64 -14.08 18.35
C LYS A 121 7.39 -14.89 18.56
#